data_38fb36d2db47c15e2f16105a65f0a0d7
#
_entry.id   38fb36d2db47c15e2f16105a65f0a0d7
#
_cell.length_a   1.000
_cell.length_b   1.000
_cell.length_c   1.000
_cell.angle_alpha   90.00
_cell.angle_beta   90.00
_cell.angle_gamma   90.00
#
_symmetry.space_group_name_H-M   'P 1'
#
loop_
_entity.id
_entity.type
_entity.pdbx_description
1 polymer ?
#
loop_
_entity_poly.entity_id
_entity_poly.type
_entity_poly.pdbx_seq_one_letter_code
_entity_poly.pdbx_strand_id
1 'polypeptide(L)'
;VVPYNDDGPAVGCQEISFKTVASWVNSPDAFKITIDTRNLNTSSSASNQFRLNLNKGFPDNLIYDFSVDWGDNQYNNNVTNDITHTYLIPGIYTISIIGNYPAHYNADTYRDNFKLLSIDQWGTQQWRSMKNAFYYCENMVYNATDIPNLSQVTSMQNIFHRAFKFNGNINNWDVSNVTDMTGVFFQASLFNQPLDNWNVSKVTEMDGMFYATPFNQPLTSWDVSNVNKMQDLFNNARVFNQPLNNWNVSNVTD
;
A
#
# COMPACT_ATOMS: atom_id res chain seq x y z
N VAL A 1 -24.93 -13.35 -32.08
CA VAL A 1 -25.57 -13.89 -33.31
C VAL A 1 -26.79 -14.63 -32.83
N VAL A 2 -27.98 -14.06 -33.07
CA VAL A 2 -29.27 -14.76 -32.82
C VAL A 2 -29.47 -15.75 -33.96
N PRO A 3 -29.60 -17.03 -33.70
CA PRO A 3 -29.93 -17.97 -34.79
C PRO A 3 -31.35 -17.67 -35.29
N TYR A 4 -31.43 -17.37 -36.54
CA TYR A 4 -32.70 -17.19 -37.27
C TYR A 4 -33.11 -18.53 -37.85
N ASN A 5 -34.33 -18.96 -37.60
CA ASN A 5 -35.00 -19.98 -38.34
C ASN A 5 -36.29 -19.41 -38.99
N ASP A 6 -36.87 -20.10 -39.96
CA ASP A 6 -38.03 -19.64 -40.72
C ASP A 6 -39.30 -19.46 -39.87
N ASP A 7 -39.31 -19.83 -38.59
CA ASP A 7 -40.43 -19.76 -37.64
C ASP A 7 -40.38 -18.53 -36.72
N GLY A 8 -39.43 -17.60 -36.91
CA GLY A 8 -39.24 -16.42 -36.09
C GLY A 8 -38.29 -16.63 -34.90
N PRO A 9 -38.03 -15.57 -34.09
CA PRO A 9 -37.07 -15.67 -33.01
C PRO A 9 -37.53 -16.70 -31.97
N ALA A 10 -36.64 -17.59 -31.57
CA ALA A 10 -36.91 -18.62 -30.56
C ALA A 10 -37.41 -17.98 -29.26
N VAL A 11 -38.64 -18.30 -28.87
CA VAL A 11 -39.22 -17.85 -27.60
C VAL A 11 -38.45 -18.52 -26.47
N GLY A 12 -37.66 -17.72 -25.69
CA GLY A 12 -36.96 -18.22 -24.53
C GLY A 12 -35.41 -18.11 -24.52
N CYS A 13 -34.80 -17.55 -25.58
CA CYS A 13 -33.40 -17.16 -25.49
C CYS A 13 -33.26 -15.94 -24.57
N GLN A 14 -32.80 -16.14 -23.34
CA GLN A 14 -32.30 -15.04 -22.55
C GLN A 14 -31.04 -14.47 -23.22
N GLU A 15 -30.99 -13.15 -23.42
CA GLU A 15 -29.76 -12.48 -23.80
C GLU A 15 -28.71 -12.78 -22.73
N ILE A 16 -27.70 -13.57 -23.06
CA ILE A 16 -26.52 -13.69 -22.22
C ILE A 16 -25.69 -12.46 -22.51
N SER A 17 -25.86 -11.42 -21.70
CA SER A 17 -24.93 -10.29 -21.71
C SER A 17 -23.61 -10.73 -21.11
N PHE A 18 -22.61 -10.95 -21.94
CA PHE A 18 -21.23 -11.05 -21.47
C PHE A 18 -20.80 -9.65 -21.01
N LYS A 19 -20.69 -9.42 -19.70
CA LYS A 19 -19.90 -8.29 -19.22
C LYS A 19 -18.46 -8.55 -19.65
N THR A 20 -17.96 -7.77 -20.58
CA THR A 20 -16.54 -7.77 -20.92
C THR A 20 -15.78 -7.31 -19.67
N VAL A 21 -14.87 -8.14 -19.20
CA VAL A 21 -13.88 -7.73 -18.19
C VAL A 21 -13.21 -6.46 -18.71
N ALA A 22 -13.08 -5.43 -17.89
CA ALA A 22 -12.40 -4.21 -18.31
C ALA A 22 -11.00 -4.57 -18.84
N SER A 23 -10.64 -4.07 -20.01
CA SER A 23 -9.41 -4.46 -20.72
C SER A 23 -8.12 -4.25 -19.94
N TRP A 24 -8.18 -3.46 -18.89
CA TRP A 24 -7.04 -3.10 -18.02
C TRP A 24 -6.88 -3.97 -16.75
N VAL A 25 -7.80 -4.89 -16.45
CA VAL A 25 -7.73 -5.75 -15.24
C VAL A 25 -6.42 -6.54 -15.16
N ASN A 26 -5.92 -7.00 -16.29
CA ASN A 26 -4.65 -7.72 -16.39
C ASN A 26 -3.47 -6.80 -16.80
N SER A 27 -3.68 -5.48 -16.85
CA SER A 27 -2.63 -4.55 -17.24
C SER A 27 -1.44 -4.58 -16.29
N PRO A 28 -0.20 -4.56 -16.80
CA PRO A 28 0.98 -4.31 -15.98
C PRO A 28 0.99 -2.90 -15.40
N ASP A 29 0.14 -1.99 -15.88
CA ASP A 29 0.05 -0.60 -15.39
C ASP A 29 -0.80 -0.46 -14.13
N ALA A 30 -1.63 -1.45 -13.80
CA ALA A 30 -2.52 -1.37 -12.66
C ALA A 30 -1.78 -1.56 -11.32
N PHE A 31 -2.13 -0.78 -10.32
CA PHE A 31 -1.84 -1.12 -8.92
C PHE A 31 -2.77 -2.24 -8.48
N LYS A 32 -2.22 -3.32 -7.90
CA LYS A 32 -3.01 -4.48 -7.50
C LYS A 32 -2.76 -4.86 -6.06
N ILE A 33 -3.86 -5.11 -5.37
CA ILE A 33 -3.89 -5.64 -4.01
C ILE A 33 -4.85 -6.82 -3.93
N THR A 34 -4.54 -7.80 -3.08
CA THR A 34 -5.47 -8.87 -2.73
C THR A 34 -6.02 -8.65 -1.34
N ILE A 35 -7.31 -8.85 -1.19
CA ILE A 35 -8.05 -8.67 0.07
C ILE A 35 -8.83 -9.94 0.45
N ASP A 36 -9.12 -10.10 1.74
CA ASP A 36 -10.15 -11.01 2.23
C ASP A 36 -11.20 -10.21 3.00
N THR A 37 -12.38 -10.08 2.44
CA THR A 37 -13.47 -9.29 3.03
C THR A 37 -13.92 -9.79 4.41
N ARG A 38 -13.64 -11.06 4.73
CA ARG A 38 -14.03 -11.74 5.99
C ARG A 38 -13.13 -11.36 7.17
N ASN A 39 -11.95 -10.81 6.90
CA ASN A 39 -11.01 -10.36 7.95
C ASN A 39 -11.49 -9.04 8.54
N LEU A 40 -12.09 -9.10 9.72
CA LEU A 40 -12.72 -7.96 10.37
C LEU A 40 -11.94 -7.48 11.59
N ASN A 41 -12.04 -6.19 11.85
CA ASN A 41 -11.73 -5.56 13.13
C ASN A 41 -12.89 -4.66 13.54
N THR A 42 -12.76 -3.96 14.67
CA THR A 42 -13.82 -3.09 15.21
C THR A 42 -14.17 -1.88 14.33
N SER A 43 -13.32 -1.55 13.36
CA SER A 43 -13.47 -0.39 12.46
C SER A 43 -13.70 -0.77 11.00
N SER A 44 -13.79 -2.10 10.70
CA SER A 44 -13.98 -2.60 9.35
C SER A 44 -15.41 -2.36 8.83
N SER A 45 -15.53 -2.24 7.51
CA SER A 45 -16.81 -2.41 6.81
C SER A 45 -17.34 -3.86 6.99
N ALA A 46 -18.58 -4.13 6.55
CA ALA A 46 -19.20 -5.45 6.68
C ALA A 46 -18.35 -6.57 6.05
N SER A 47 -18.61 -7.84 6.44
CA SER A 47 -17.84 -9.01 6.01
C SER A 47 -17.88 -9.28 4.49
N ASN A 48 -18.76 -8.63 3.77
CA ASN A 48 -18.87 -8.68 2.31
C ASN A 48 -18.57 -7.34 1.64
N GLN A 49 -17.87 -6.43 2.32
CA GLN A 49 -17.55 -5.11 1.79
C GLN A 49 -16.04 -4.87 1.82
N PHE A 50 -15.58 -3.96 0.97
CA PHE A 50 -14.26 -3.36 1.06
C PHE A 50 -14.33 -1.88 0.73
N ARG A 51 -13.64 -1.07 1.54
CA ARG A 51 -13.60 0.39 1.39
C ARG A 51 -12.21 0.86 1.00
N LEU A 52 -12.14 1.62 -0.08
CA LEU A 52 -10.98 2.44 -0.42
C LEU A 52 -11.16 3.83 0.19
N ASN A 53 -10.34 4.16 1.18
CA ASN A 53 -10.23 5.49 1.74
C ASN A 53 -9.21 6.31 0.95
N LEU A 54 -9.49 7.58 0.73
CA LEU A 54 -8.62 8.48 -0.02
C LEU A 54 -8.01 9.52 0.90
N ASN A 55 -6.70 9.74 0.77
CA ASN A 55 -6.00 10.78 1.50
C ASN A 55 -6.28 12.15 0.87
N LYS A 56 -7.34 12.80 1.29
CA LYS A 56 -7.75 14.13 0.81
C LYS A 56 -7.41 15.27 1.79
N GLY A 57 -6.84 14.92 2.94
CA GLY A 57 -6.55 15.85 4.02
C GLY A 57 -5.34 16.74 3.75
N PHE A 58 -5.32 17.88 4.44
CA PHE A 58 -4.14 18.73 4.52
C PHE A 58 -2.98 17.96 5.21
N PRO A 59 -1.71 18.12 4.79
CA PRO A 59 -1.22 19.09 3.79
C PRO A 59 -1.29 18.61 2.34
N ASP A 60 -1.52 17.33 2.08
CA ASP A 60 -1.28 16.72 0.77
C ASP A 60 -2.32 17.15 -0.29
N ASN A 61 -3.58 17.38 0.10
CA ASN A 61 -4.70 17.81 -0.78
C ASN A 61 -4.71 17.05 -2.12
N LEU A 62 -4.57 15.73 -2.07
CA LEU A 62 -4.41 14.90 -3.26
C LEU A 62 -5.70 14.86 -4.09
N ILE A 63 -5.54 14.94 -5.41
CA ILE A 63 -6.63 14.82 -6.36
C ILE A 63 -6.64 13.39 -6.90
N TYR A 64 -7.78 12.74 -6.87
CA TYR A 64 -8.01 11.40 -7.36
C TYR A 64 -8.94 11.43 -8.58
N ASP A 65 -8.64 10.61 -9.57
CA ASP A 65 -9.48 10.29 -10.72
C ASP A 65 -9.02 8.94 -11.29
N PHE A 66 -9.60 7.87 -10.79
CA PHE A 66 -9.16 6.52 -11.11
C PHE A 66 -10.32 5.59 -11.45
N SER A 67 -10.00 4.47 -12.05
CA SER A 67 -10.91 3.34 -12.24
C SER A 67 -10.47 2.18 -11.35
N VAL A 68 -11.43 1.46 -10.79
CA VAL A 68 -11.20 0.30 -9.95
C VAL A 68 -12.02 -0.89 -10.44
N ASP A 69 -11.36 -2.04 -10.62
CA ASP A 69 -11.98 -3.35 -10.75
C ASP A 69 -11.91 -4.07 -9.41
N TRP A 70 -13.04 -4.58 -8.95
CA TRP A 70 -13.17 -5.18 -7.63
C TRP A 70 -12.85 -6.67 -7.58
N GLY A 71 -12.56 -7.29 -8.76
CA GLY A 71 -12.22 -8.71 -8.86
C GLY A 71 -13.44 -9.65 -8.86
N ASP A 72 -14.66 -9.11 -8.95
CA ASP A 72 -15.93 -9.85 -9.04
C ASP A 72 -16.71 -9.55 -10.33
N ASN A 73 -16.00 -9.09 -11.37
CA ASN A 73 -16.54 -8.59 -12.64
C ASN A 73 -17.36 -7.28 -12.49
N GLN A 74 -17.19 -6.57 -11.39
CA GLN A 74 -17.73 -5.22 -11.22
C GLN A 74 -16.61 -4.20 -11.17
N TYR A 75 -16.87 -3.01 -11.68
CA TYR A 75 -15.88 -1.92 -11.70
C TYR A 75 -16.56 -0.56 -11.56
N ASN A 76 -15.80 0.43 -11.12
CA ASN A 76 -16.19 1.83 -11.11
C ASN A 76 -15.14 2.66 -11.86
N ASN A 77 -15.62 3.64 -12.64
CA ASN A 77 -14.78 4.61 -13.34
C ASN A 77 -14.93 6.00 -12.73
N ASN A 78 -13.94 6.87 -12.97
CA ASN A 78 -13.95 8.27 -12.55
C ASN A 78 -14.21 8.41 -11.04
N VAL A 79 -13.53 7.57 -10.25
CA VAL A 79 -13.64 7.60 -8.79
C VAL A 79 -12.81 8.75 -8.26
N THR A 80 -13.46 9.69 -7.59
CA THR A 80 -12.84 10.89 -7.02
C THR A 80 -13.04 11.02 -5.52
N ASN A 81 -13.83 10.12 -4.91
CA ASN A 81 -14.15 10.10 -3.48
C ASN A 81 -13.94 8.71 -2.89
N ASP A 82 -13.95 8.63 -1.56
CA ASP A 82 -14.00 7.34 -0.86
C ASP A 82 -15.10 6.48 -1.45
N ILE A 83 -14.81 5.21 -1.62
CA ILE A 83 -15.76 4.28 -2.23
C ILE A 83 -15.78 2.98 -1.45
N THR A 84 -16.99 2.45 -1.23
CA THR A 84 -17.21 1.13 -0.63
C THR A 84 -17.87 0.23 -1.66
N HIS A 85 -17.26 -0.93 -1.91
CA HIS A 85 -17.84 -1.97 -2.74
C HIS A 85 -18.47 -3.06 -1.87
N THR A 86 -19.61 -3.60 -2.33
CA THR A 86 -20.31 -4.72 -1.66
C THR A 86 -20.28 -5.94 -2.58
N TYR A 87 -19.58 -6.97 -2.16
CA TYR A 87 -19.50 -8.26 -2.85
C TYR A 87 -20.76 -9.09 -2.59
N LEU A 88 -21.18 -9.86 -3.60
CA LEU A 88 -22.30 -10.79 -3.45
C LEU A 88 -21.97 -11.89 -2.41
N ILE A 89 -20.74 -12.35 -2.40
CA ILE A 89 -20.25 -13.41 -1.50
C ILE A 89 -19.00 -12.89 -0.78
N PRO A 90 -18.93 -13.01 0.57
CA PRO A 90 -17.68 -12.73 1.29
C PRO A 90 -16.55 -13.65 0.82
N GLY A 91 -15.35 -13.12 0.59
CA GLY A 91 -14.26 -13.93 0.06
C GLY A 91 -12.96 -13.17 -0.19
N ILE A 92 -12.07 -13.83 -0.94
CA ILE A 92 -10.79 -13.26 -1.39
C ILE A 92 -10.98 -12.70 -2.79
N TYR A 93 -10.52 -11.47 -2.99
CA TYR A 93 -10.62 -10.75 -4.26
C TYR A 93 -9.33 -10.01 -4.54
N THR A 94 -8.94 -9.94 -5.82
CA THR A 94 -7.84 -9.08 -6.29
C THR A 94 -8.43 -7.82 -6.90
N ILE A 95 -8.12 -6.69 -6.29
CA ILE A 95 -8.55 -5.36 -6.73
C ILE A 95 -7.47 -4.78 -7.62
N SER A 96 -7.88 -4.23 -8.78
CA SER A 96 -6.98 -3.55 -9.72
C SER A 96 -7.38 -2.10 -9.88
N ILE A 97 -6.42 -1.17 -9.78
CA ILE A 97 -6.64 0.27 -9.84
C ILE A 97 -5.75 0.87 -10.93
N ILE A 98 -6.34 1.70 -11.81
CA ILE A 98 -5.63 2.42 -12.87
C ILE A 98 -6.11 3.87 -12.94
N GLY A 99 -5.25 4.77 -13.43
CA GLY A 99 -5.54 6.19 -13.51
C GLY A 99 -4.85 6.98 -12.40
N ASN A 100 -5.37 8.14 -12.05
CA ASN A 100 -4.75 9.00 -11.05
C ASN A 100 -5.13 8.56 -9.62
N TYR A 101 -4.32 7.67 -9.05
CA TYR A 101 -4.41 7.16 -7.67
C TYR A 101 -3.12 7.48 -6.90
N PRO A 102 -2.94 8.74 -6.46
CA PRO A 102 -1.65 9.25 -5.97
C PRO A 102 -1.25 8.75 -4.59
N ALA A 103 -2.14 8.16 -3.83
CA ALA A 103 -1.85 7.54 -2.55
C ALA A 103 -2.88 6.46 -2.19
N HIS A 104 -2.43 5.39 -1.56
CA HIS A 104 -3.26 4.47 -0.80
C HIS A 104 -3.30 4.93 0.67
N TYR A 105 -4.43 4.74 1.38
CA TYR A 105 -4.57 5.33 2.71
C TYR A 105 -5.40 4.46 3.66
N ASN A 106 -4.86 4.16 4.85
CA ASN A 106 -5.48 3.24 5.82
C ASN A 106 -5.57 3.80 7.25
N ALA A 107 -5.45 5.11 7.46
CA ALA A 107 -5.45 5.68 8.82
C ALA A 107 -6.74 6.41 9.21
N ASP A 108 -7.82 6.22 8.47
CA ASP A 108 -9.12 6.83 8.78
C ASP A 108 -9.88 6.05 9.87
N THR A 109 -11.00 6.61 10.34
CA THR A 109 -11.89 6.03 11.36
C THR A 109 -12.51 4.71 10.90
N TYR A 110 -12.88 4.62 9.61
CA TYR A 110 -13.37 3.40 8.96
C TYR A 110 -12.30 2.84 8.05
N ARG A 111 -11.72 1.70 8.41
CA ARG A 111 -10.57 1.14 7.71
C ARG A 111 -10.66 -0.37 7.58
N ASP A 112 -10.40 -0.83 6.37
CA ASP A 112 -10.37 -2.24 6.02
C ASP A 112 -8.94 -2.80 5.96
N ASN A 113 -8.02 -2.22 6.74
CA ASN A 113 -6.61 -2.59 6.80
C ASN A 113 -6.40 -4.08 7.14
N PHE A 114 -7.23 -4.67 7.99
CA PHE A 114 -7.17 -6.12 8.32
C PHE A 114 -7.55 -7.02 7.15
N LYS A 115 -8.34 -6.50 6.21
CA LYS A 115 -8.76 -7.23 5.01
C LYS A 115 -7.66 -7.31 3.97
N LEU A 116 -6.67 -6.42 3.99
CA LEU A 116 -5.57 -6.43 3.04
C LEU A 116 -4.66 -7.64 3.29
N LEU A 117 -4.51 -8.50 2.28
CA LEU A 117 -3.69 -9.70 2.32
C LEU A 117 -2.33 -9.52 1.63
N SER A 118 -2.28 -8.79 0.51
CA SER A 118 -1.02 -8.58 -0.20
C SER A 118 -1.01 -7.34 -1.07
N ILE A 119 0.21 -6.84 -1.31
CA ILE A 119 0.53 -5.96 -2.43
C ILE A 119 1.07 -6.87 -3.53
N ASP A 120 0.39 -6.91 -4.68
CA ASP A 120 0.71 -7.85 -5.76
C ASP A 120 1.39 -7.17 -6.95
N GLN A 121 1.13 -5.88 -7.17
CA GLN A 121 1.72 -5.09 -8.25
C GLN A 121 1.60 -3.59 -7.94
N TRP A 122 2.64 -2.82 -8.24
CA TRP A 122 2.64 -1.36 -8.09
C TRP A 122 2.12 -0.65 -9.33
N GLY A 123 2.36 -1.21 -10.51
CA GLY A 123 1.98 -0.65 -11.79
C GLY A 123 2.74 0.66 -12.11
N THR A 124 2.09 1.49 -12.91
CA THR A 124 2.67 2.78 -13.36
C THR A 124 2.13 3.99 -12.58
N GLN A 125 1.58 3.76 -11.39
CA GLN A 125 1.04 4.82 -10.56
C GLN A 125 2.11 5.88 -10.21
N GLN A 126 1.73 7.15 -10.30
CA GLN A 126 2.56 8.26 -9.86
C GLN A 126 2.27 8.55 -8.38
N TRP A 127 2.99 7.86 -7.50
CA TRP A 127 2.79 8.03 -6.06
C TRP A 127 3.26 9.41 -5.60
N ARG A 128 2.46 10.08 -4.80
CA ARG A 128 2.74 11.40 -4.22
C ARG A 128 2.89 11.37 -2.70
N SER A 129 2.28 10.39 -2.06
CA SER A 129 2.40 10.17 -0.62
C SER A 129 2.31 8.67 -0.33
N MET A 130 3.15 8.20 0.59
CA MET A 130 3.05 6.86 1.17
C MET A 130 2.66 6.91 2.65
N LYS A 131 2.32 8.10 3.13
CA LYS A 131 1.91 8.31 4.52
C LYS A 131 0.72 7.43 4.88
N ASN A 132 0.88 6.59 5.89
CA ASN A 132 -0.13 5.65 6.39
C ASN A 132 -0.70 4.68 5.31
N ALA A 133 0.02 4.43 4.21
CA ALA A 133 -0.53 3.66 3.09
C ALA A 133 -0.96 2.25 3.52
N PHE A 134 -0.17 1.56 4.32
CA PHE A 134 -0.46 0.20 4.80
C PHE A 134 -0.47 0.13 6.33
N TYR A 135 -0.88 1.22 6.96
CA TYR A 135 -0.97 1.37 8.41
C TYR A 135 -1.92 0.32 9.01
N TYR A 136 -1.40 -0.48 9.97
CA TYR A 136 -2.13 -1.59 10.60
C TYR A 136 -2.63 -2.69 9.62
N CYS A 137 -2.01 -2.84 8.46
CA CYS A 137 -2.29 -3.96 7.56
C CYS A 137 -1.61 -5.25 8.08
N GLU A 138 -2.08 -5.74 9.24
CA GLU A 138 -1.42 -6.80 10.02
C GLU A 138 -1.31 -8.13 9.28
N ASN A 139 -2.21 -8.38 8.32
CA ASN A 139 -2.25 -9.61 7.54
C ASN A 139 -1.46 -9.55 6.23
N MET A 140 -0.97 -8.36 5.86
CA MET A 140 -0.41 -8.09 4.54
C MET A 140 0.98 -8.71 4.37
N VAL A 141 1.16 -9.40 3.24
CA VAL A 141 2.45 -9.84 2.70
C VAL A 141 2.80 -9.04 1.44
N TYR A 142 4.03 -9.23 0.92
CA TYR A 142 4.53 -8.52 -0.26
C TYR A 142 4.83 -9.50 -1.38
N ASN A 143 4.07 -9.43 -2.47
CA ASN A 143 4.20 -10.30 -3.64
C ASN A 143 4.66 -9.54 -4.89
N ALA A 144 4.63 -8.20 -4.87
CA ALA A 144 4.99 -7.38 -6.02
C ALA A 144 6.45 -7.63 -6.45
N THR A 145 6.64 -7.77 -7.74
CA THR A 145 7.97 -7.94 -8.37
C THR A 145 8.44 -6.68 -9.09
N ASP A 146 7.54 -5.75 -9.32
CA ASP A 146 7.79 -4.42 -9.85
C ASP A 146 8.09 -3.40 -8.73
N ILE A 147 8.52 -2.21 -9.12
CA ILE A 147 8.99 -1.17 -8.21
C ILE A 147 8.05 0.03 -8.31
N PRO A 148 7.59 0.62 -7.18
CA PRO A 148 6.76 1.82 -7.21
C PRO A 148 7.57 3.04 -7.69
N ASN A 149 6.93 3.92 -8.45
CA ASN A 149 7.51 5.22 -8.77
C ASN A 149 7.33 6.18 -7.59
N LEU A 150 8.38 6.33 -6.78
CA LEU A 150 8.39 7.18 -5.58
C LEU A 150 9.02 8.57 -5.85
N SER A 151 9.27 8.95 -7.09
CA SER A 151 9.99 10.20 -7.45
C SER A 151 9.36 11.49 -6.88
N GLN A 152 8.09 11.45 -6.50
CA GLN A 152 7.37 12.58 -5.91
C GLN A 152 7.01 12.36 -4.44
N VAL A 153 7.44 11.26 -3.83
CA VAL A 153 7.13 10.92 -2.43
C VAL A 153 8.15 11.58 -1.52
N THR A 154 7.67 12.42 -0.61
CA THR A 154 8.49 13.07 0.43
C THR A 154 8.24 12.49 1.82
N SER A 155 7.11 11.83 2.07
CA SER A 155 6.81 11.17 3.34
C SER A 155 6.39 9.72 3.14
N MET A 156 7.06 8.85 3.90
CA MET A 156 6.73 7.44 4.09
C MET A 156 6.26 7.18 5.54
N GLN A 157 5.84 8.24 6.25
CA GLN A 157 5.41 8.14 7.65
C GLN A 157 4.42 6.99 7.84
N ASN A 158 4.76 6.08 8.76
CA ASN A 158 3.92 4.94 9.15
C ASN A 158 3.48 4.01 8.01
N ILE A 159 4.19 3.96 6.88
CA ILE A 159 3.74 3.16 5.71
C ILE A 159 3.46 1.70 6.07
N PHE A 160 4.33 1.04 6.87
CA PHE A 160 4.18 -0.34 7.31
C PHE A 160 4.04 -0.47 8.83
N HIS A 161 3.58 0.59 9.50
CA HIS A 161 3.37 0.59 10.94
C HIS A 161 2.39 -0.53 11.34
N ARG A 162 2.82 -1.48 12.18
CA ARG A 162 2.11 -2.69 12.58
C ARG A 162 1.67 -3.60 11.43
N ALA A 163 2.36 -3.57 10.31
CA ALA A 163 2.20 -4.57 9.26
C ALA A 163 2.95 -5.86 9.68
N PHE A 164 2.36 -6.64 10.58
CA PHE A 164 3.05 -7.72 11.29
C PHE A 164 3.63 -8.81 10.40
N LYS A 165 2.98 -9.10 9.26
CA LYS A 165 3.43 -10.13 8.30
C LYS A 165 4.32 -9.57 7.19
N PHE A 166 4.49 -8.25 7.12
CA PHE A 166 5.31 -7.64 6.09
C PHE A 166 6.79 -7.97 6.29
N ASN A 167 7.39 -8.59 5.28
CA ASN A 167 8.82 -8.84 5.18
C ASN A 167 9.26 -8.80 3.71
N GLY A 168 8.74 -7.85 2.94
CA GLY A 168 9.05 -7.67 1.52
C GLY A 168 10.45 -7.13 1.29
N ASN A 169 11.13 -7.64 0.26
CA ASN A 169 12.38 -7.04 -0.18
C ASN A 169 12.09 -5.76 -0.98
N ILE A 170 12.39 -4.63 -0.37
CA ILE A 170 12.19 -3.29 -0.90
C ILE A 170 13.50 -2.50 -1.01
N ASN A 171 14.64 -3.21 -0.99
CA ASN A 171 15.97 -2.59 -1.04
C ASN A 171 16.24 -1.78 -2.32
N ASN A 172 15.49 -2.05 -3.38
CA ASN A 172 15.60 -1.37 -4.67
C ASN A 172 14.62 -0.19 -4.87
N TRP A 173 13.87 0.19 -3.84
CA TRP A 173 13.03 1.38 -3.91
C TRP A 173 13.88 2.65 -3.94
N ASP A 174 13.55 3.58 -4.84
CA ASP A 174 14.17 4.90 -4.85
C ASP A 174 13.50 5.83 -3.82
N VAL A 175 14.11 5.92 -2.64
CA VAL A 175 13.64 6.77 -1.54
C VAL A 175 14.40 8.11 -1.46
N SER A 176 15.17 8.46 -2.48
CA SER A 176 16.09 9.62 -2.48
C SER A 176 15.42 10.99 -2.32
N ASN A 177 14.10 11.07 -2.45
CA ASN A 177 13.32 12.28 -2.22
C ASN A 177 12.56 12.29 -0.88
N VAL A 178 12.63 11.21 -0.12
CA VAL A 178 11.94 11.09 1.17
C VAL A 178 12.67 11.90 2.24
N THR A 179 11.91 12.69 2.98
CA THR A 179 12.39 13.52 4.11
C THR A 179 11.86 13.04 5.46
N ASP A 180 10.71 12.34 5.49
CA ASP A 180 10.07 11.84 6.68
C ASP A 180 9.88 10.31 6.60
N MET A 181 10.61 9.61 7.46
CA MET A 181 10.56 8.15 7.64
C MET A 181 10.06 7.75 9.04
N THR A 182 9.35 8.64 9.74
CA THR A 182 8.78 8.36 11.07
C THR A 182 7.94 7.09 11.04
N GLY A 183 8.25 6.12 11.91
CA GLY A 183 7.47 4.91 12.13
C GLY A 183 7.32 3.97 10.93
N VAL A 184 8.19 4.06 9.90
CA VAL A 184 8.05 3.26 8.65
C VAL A 184 7.80 1.79 8.94
N PHE A 185 8.56 1.18 9.87
CA PHE A 185 8.43 -0.25 10.25
C PHE A 185 8.04 -0.43 11.71
N PHE A 186 7.47 0.59 12.35
CA PHE A 186 7.08 0.53 13.76
C PHE A 186 6.25 -0.73 14.05
N GLN A 187 6.77 -1.64 14.91
CA GLN A 187 6.16 -2.93 15.24
C GLN A 187 5.89 -3.85 14.03
N ALA A 188 6.59 -3.71 12.91
CA ALA A 188 6.56 -4.68 11.81
C ALA A 188 7.34 -5.94 12.24
N SER A 189 6.65 -6.86 12.91
CA SER A 189 7.26 -7.93 13.74
C SER A 189 7.99 -9.03 12.97
N LEU A 190 7.90 -9.05 11.64
CA LEU A 190 8.67 -9.96 10.78
C LEU A 190 9.71 -9.24 9.92
N PHE A 191 9.73 -7.90 9.91
CA PHE A 191 10.56 -7.16 8.97
C PHE A 191 12.05 -7.24 9.31
N ASN A 192 12.83 -7.86 8.43
CA ASN A 192 14.29 -7.96 8.51
C ASN A 192 14.95 -8.05 7.13
N GLN A 193 14.51 -7.23 6.16
CA GLN A 193 15.10 -7.19 4.81
C GLN A 193 16.18 -6.13 4.70
N PRO A 194 17.18 -6.29 3.81
CA PRO A 194 18.19 -5.27 3.55
C PRO A 194 17.61 -3.94 3.14
N LEU A 195 18.25 -2.84 3.53
CA LEU A 195 17.92 -1.47 3.16
C LEU A 195 19.20 -0.67 2.80
N ASP A 196 20.29 -1.34 2.56
CA ASP A 196 21.60 -0.72 2.33
C ASP A 196 21.70 0.07 1.01
N ASN A 197 20.78 -0.16 0.05
CA ASN A 197 20.68 0.63 -1.17
C ASN A 197 19.83 1.91 -1.02
N TRP A 198 19.17 2.09 0.10
CA TRP A 198 18.36 3.29 0.31
C TRP A 198 19.22 4.53 0.47
N ASN A 199 19.01 5.53 -0.37
CA ASN A 199 19.59 6.85 -0.20
C ASN A 199 18.74 7.68 0.76
N VAL A 200 19.18 7.77 2.03
CA VAL A 200 18.46 8.49 3.10
C VAL A 200 19.04 9.89 3.37
N SER A 201 19.91 10.40 2.51
CA SER A 201 20.63 11.65 2.72
C SER A 201 19.73 12.90 2.83
N LYS A 202 18.47 12.83 2.38
CA LYS A 202 17.49 13.92 2.57
C LYS A 202 16.57 13.74 3.78
N VAL A 203 16.67 12.62 4.48
CA VAL A 203 15.78 12.34 5.60
C VAL A 203 16.13 13.23 6.78
N THR A 204 15.10 13.83 7.37
CA THR A 204 15.18 14.68 8.56
C THR A 204 14.53 14.06 9.78
N GLU A 205 13.57 13.14 9.59
CA GLU A 205 12.81 12.52 10.67
C GLU A 205 12.78 10.99 10.52
N MET A 206 13.23 10.27 11.58
CA MET A 206 13.28 8.81 11.66
C MET A 206 12.70 8.27 12.98
N ASP A 207 11.87 9.05 13.69
CA ASP A 207 11.34 8.64 14.99
C ASP A 207 10.66 7.27 14.92
N GLY A 208 11.06 6.34 15.79
CA GLY A 208 10.48 5.02 15.90
C GLY A 208 10.52 4.15 14.65
N MET A 209 11.37 4.44 13.66
CA MET A 209 11.36 3.73 12.36
C MET A 209 11.48 2.23 12.52
N PHE A 210 12.32 1.73 13.44
CA PHE A 210 12.52 0.31 13.72
C PHE A 210 12.04 -0.09 15.12
N TYR A 211 11.14 0.69 15.71
CA TYR A 211 10.61 0.40 17.04
C TYR A 211 10.03 -1.01 17.12
N ALA A 212 10.52 -1.83 18.05
CA ALA A 212 10.06 -3.20 18.31
C ALA A 212 10.00 -4.10 17.05
N THR A 213 10.98 -3.95 16.15
CA THR A 213 11.20 -4.85 14.99
C THR A 213 12.29 -5.88 15.28
N PRO A 214 12.35 -7.00 14.54
CA PRO A 214 13.49 -7.92 14.54
C PRO A 214 14.60 -7.48 13.56
N PHE A 215 14.57 -6.23 13.08
CA PHE A 215 15.53 -5.72 12.10
C PHE A 215 16.96 -5.82 12.62
N ASN A 216 17.85 -6.45 11.83
CA ASN A 216 19.27 -6.58 12.13
C ASN A 216 20.12 -6.61 10.85
N GLN A 217 19.80 -5.78 9.86
CA GLN A 217 20.58 -5.65 8.64
C GLN A 217 21.55 -4.47 8.72
N PRO A 218 22.69 -4.50 8.00
CA PRO A 218 23.64 -3.38 7.96
C PRO A 218 23.00 -2.09 7.46
N LEU A 219 23.40 -0.96 8.05
CA LEU A 219 23.00 0.40 7.67
C LEU A 219 24.26 1.29 7.48
N THR A 220 25.39 0.69 7.12
CA THR A 220 26.67 1.39 7.04
C THR A 220 26.77 2.37 5.87
N SER A 221 25.91 2.22 4.84
CA SER A 221 25.81 3.11 3.68
C SER A 221 24.94 4.35 3.93
N TRP A 222 24.20 4.39 5.04
CA TRP A 222 23.27 5.47 5.31
C TRP A 222 23.97 6.76 5.73
N ASP A 223 23.73 7.84 5.00
CA ASP A 223 24.08 9.19 5.39
C ASP A 223 22.91 9.81 6.19
N VAL A 224 23.06 9.84 7.52
CA VAL A 224 22.06 10.40 8.45
C VAL A 224 22.39 11.80 8.90
N SER A 225 23.33 12.48 8.25
CA SER A 225 23.84 13.79 8.68
C SER A 225 22.77 14.90 8.68
N ASN A 226 21.67 14.73 7.95
CA ASN A 226 20.56 15.67 7.93
C ASN A 226 19.43 15.33 8.91
N VAL A 227 19.51 14.17 9.59
CA VAL A 227 18.48 13.75 10.55
C VAL A 227 18.55 14.59 11.82
N ASN A 228 17.41 15.15 12.23
CA ASN A 228 17.28 15.96 13.44
C ASN A 228 16.32 15.34 14.47
N LYS A 229 15.47 14.37 14.07
CA LYS A 229 14.61 13.61 14.95
C LYS A 229 14.86 12.12 14.78
N MET A 230 15.21 11.45 15.87
CA MET A 230 15.60 10.04 15.87
C MET A 230 15.11 9.34 17.15
N GLN A 231 14.09 9.92 17.80
CA GLN A 231 13.54 9.40 19.04
C GLN A 231 13.06 7.95 18.84
N ASP A 232 13.41 7.07 19.77
CA ASP A 232 12.98 5.68 19.77
C ASP A 232 13.32 4.86 18.51
N LEU A 233 14.27 5.29 17.68
CA LEU A 233 14.59 4.69 16.38
C LEU A 233 14.72 3.16 16.45
N PHE A 234 15.45 2.64 17.46
CA PHE A 234 15.64 1.20 17.72
C PHE A 234 15.07 0.76 19.07
N ASN A 235 14.15 1.53 19.68
CA ASN A 235 13.58 1.16 20.97
C ASN A 235 12.86 -0.19 20.86
N ASN A 236 13.16 -1.12 21.77
CA ASN A 236 12.69 -2.52 21.72
C ASN A 236 13.11 -3.33 20.48
N ALA A 237 14.00 -2.87 19.64
CA ALA A 237 14.61 -3.66 18.54
C ALA A 237 15.69 -4.59 19.13
N ARG A 238 15.28 -5.62 19.86
CA ARG A 238 16.10 -6.41 20.81
C ARG A 238 17.22 -7.21 20.14
N VAL A 239 17.19 -7.40 18.83
CA VAL A 239 18.19 -8.17 18.08
C VAL A 239 19.12 -7.30 17.27
N PHE A 240 18.86 -5.98 17.18
CA PHE A 240 19.71 -5.08 16.42
C PHE A 240 21.10 -4.97 17.03
N ASN A 241 22.12 -5.36 16.26
CA ASN A 241 23.52 -5.36 16.70
C ASN A 241 24.47 -5.03 15.52
N GLN A 242 24.10 -4.06 14.68
CA GLN A 242 24.93 -3.65 13.55
C GLN A 242 25.75 -2.41 13.90
N PRO A 243 26.97 -2.27 13.35
CA PRO A 243 27.81 -1.09 13.60
C PRO A 243 27.19 0.16 12.96
N LEU A 244 27.16 1.25 13.73
CA LEU A 244 26.71 2.58 13.31
C LEU A 244 27.83 3.62 13.38
N ASN A 245 29.10 3.19 13.36
CA ASN A 245 30.27 4.05 13.58
C ASN A 245 30.41 5.19 12.55
N ASN A 246 29.80 5.04 11.38
CA ASN A 246 29.86 6.03 10.29
C ASN A 246 28.74 7.07 10.38
N TRP A 247 27.80 6.93 11.32
CA TRP A 247 26.70 7.86 11.43
C TRP A 247 27.13 9.19 12.03
N ASN A 248 26.92 10.27 11.31
CA ASN A 248 27.05 11.61 11.83
C ASN A 248 25.70 12.07 12.42
N VAL A 249 25.59 12.04 13.74
CA VAL A 249 24.36 12.40 14.48
C VAL A 249 24.43 13.80 15.11
N SER A 250 25.33 14.67 14.64
CA SER A 250 25.55 15.99 15.22
C SER A 250 24.35 16.94 15.12
N ASN A 251 23.42 16.68 14.21
CA ASN A 251 22.20 17.45 14.01
C ASN A 251 20.99 16.92 14.77
N VAL A 252 21.11 15.75 15.44
CA VAL A 252 20.01 15.16 16.20
C VAL A 252 19.77 15.96 17.48
N THR A 253 18.51 16.35 17.70
CA THR A 253 18.11 17.21 18.82
C THR A 253 17.19 16.51 19.83
N ASP A 254 16.64 15.32 19.50
CA ASP A 254 15.79 14.49 20.36
C ASP A 254 15.90 12.98 20.05
#